data_c211efc45391a23046d2ef45a0950068
#
_entry.id   c211efc45391a23046d2ef45a0950068
#
_cell.length_a   1.000
_cell.length_b   1.000
_cell.length_c   1.000
_cell.angle_alpha   90.00
_cell.angle_beta   90.00
_cell.angle_gamma   90.00
#
_symmetry.space_group_name_H-M   'P 1'
#
loop_
_entity.id
_entity.type
_entity.pdbx_description
1 polymer ?
#
loop_
_entity_poly.entity_id
_entity_poly.type
_entity_poly.pdbx_seq_one_letter_code
_entity_poly.pdbx_strand_id
1 'polypeptide(L)'
;VLTTPVNWPDQIGAAADSGATWIVDMGPGATTVRMTRALVEGTGVGVVAAGTASDRDKAATPGWAPEPGTDWSHLRPGLVTLPDGKTVVDTAFSRLTGRSPVLLAGMTPTTVDPEIVAAAANAGFWAEMAGGGQVTEEVYNENLAGLRAQLRPGHTAQFNSMFLDRYLWNLQFGQARIVSRSRASGAPIDGVVVSAGIPEKDEALALIEQLRADGFPYVAFKPGTVDQIRKVIAIAREADPIKVIVQVEDGHSGGHHSWEDLSDLLLATYAQLRAQSN
;
A
#
# COMPACT_ATOMS: atom_id res chain seq x y z
N VAL A 1 -23.59 -42.51 9.55
CA VAL A 1 -22.99 -41.46 10.37
C VAL A 1 -21.84 -40.85 9.56
N LEU A 2 -21.89 -39.53 9.26
CA LEU A 2 -20.79 -38.85 8.63
C LEU A 2 -19.67 -38.71 9.67
N THR A 3 -18.53 -39.35 9.42
CA THR A 3 -17.39 -39.38 10.34
C THR A 3 -16.27 -38.38 9.92
N THR A 4 -16.39 -37.76 8.75
CA THR A 4 -15.42 -36.82 8.23
C THR A 4 -16.01 -35.43 8.26
N PRO A 5 -15.28 -34.41 8.73
CA PRO A 5 -15.71 -33.01 8.64
C PRO A 5 -15.98 -32.60 7.19
N VAL A 6 -17.03 -31.83 6.96
CA VAL A 6 -17.30 -31.23 5.66
C VAL A 6 -16.51 -29.91 5.57
N ASN A 7 -15.50 -29.88 4.72
CA ASN A 7 -14.77 -28.63 4.43
C ASN A 7 -15.44 -27.93 3.23
N TRP A 8 -16.45 -27.11 3.52
CA TRP A 8 -17.24 -26.44 2.50
C TRP A 8 -16.43 -25.51 1.61
N PRO A 9 -15.51 -24.67 2.15
CA PRO A 9 -14.68 -23.78 1.32
C PRO A 9 -13.85 -24.54 0.27
N ASP A 10 -13.19 -25.63 0.65
CA ASP A 10 -12.35 -26.39 -0.28
C ASP A 10 -13.18 -27.09 -1.37
N GLN A 11 -14.37 -27.56 -1.04
CA GLN A 11 -15.27 -28.17 -2.02
C GLN A 11 -15.77 -27.16 -3.05
N ILE A 12 -16.14 -25.97 -2.60
CA ILE A 12 -16.58 -24.88 -3.48
C ILE A 12 -15.40 -24.35 -4.33
N GLY A 13 -14.21 -24.20 -3.74
CA GLY A 13 -12.99 -23.84 -4.46
C GLY A 13 -12.68 -24.86 -5.55
N ALA A 14 -12.68 -26.15 -5.24
CA ALA A 14 -12.45 -27.20 -6.23
C ALA A 14 -13.49 -27.20 -7.36
N ALA A 15 -14.76 -26.92 -7.08
CA ALA A 15 -15.79 -26.79 -8.11
C ALA A 15 -15.52 -25.59 -9.03
N ALA A 16 -15.14 -24.44 -8.48
CA ALA A 16 -14.76 -23.26 -9.27
C ALA A 16 -13.52 -23.52 -10.13
N ASP A 17 -12.47 -24.13 -9.57
CA ASP A 17 -11.22 -24.46 -10.25
C ASP A 17 -11.41 -25.50 -11.36
N SER A 18 -12.45 -26.35 -11.26
CA SER A 18 -12.83 -27.32 -12.31
C SER A 18 -13.47 -26.66 -13.56
N GLY A 19 -13.67 -25.35 -13.55
CA GLY A 19 -14.30 -24.60 -14.62
C GLY A 19 -15.82 -24.54 -14.54
N ALA A 20 -16.41 -24.82 -13.37
CA ALA A 20 -17.84 -24.61 -13.16
C ALA A 20 -18.19 -23.14 -13.32
N THR A 21 -19.15 -22.81 -14.15
CA THR A 21 -19.69 -21.45 -14.31
C THR A 21 -20.87 -21.18 -13.40
N TRP A 22 -21.48 -22.25 -12.86
CA TRP A 22 -22.64 -22.19 -11.98
C TRP A 22 -22.56 -23.24 -10.90
N ILE A 23 -22.98 -22.86 -9.70
CA ILE A 23 -23.25 -23.77 -8.58
C ILE A 23 -24.74 -23.71 -8.28
N VAL A 24 -25.39 -24.88 -8.33
CA VAL A 24 -26.84 -25.00 -8.04
C VAL A 24 -27.01 -25.62 -6.65
N ASP A 25 -27.52 -24.80 -5.71
CA ASP A 25 -27.87 -25.26 -4.38
C ASP A 25 -29.30 -25.84 -4.36
N MET A 26 -29.38 -27.11 -4.13
CA MET A 26 -30.67 -27.83 -4.09
C MET A 26 -31.41 -27.70 -2.76
N GLY A 27 -30.82 -27.05 -1.78
CA GLY A 27 -31.46 -26.82 -0.48
C GLY A 27 -31.24 -27.96 0.54
N PRO A 28 -32.00 -27.94 1.65
CA PRO A 28 -33.22 -27.15 1.86
C PRO A 28 -32.94 -25.68 2.22
N GLY A 29 -33.74 -24.78 1.68
CA GLY A 29 -33.65 -23.35 1.95
C GLY A 29 -32.49 -22.65 1.26
N ALA A 30 -31.93 -21.61 1.85
CA ALA A 30 -30.90 -20.76 1.25
C ALA A 30 -29.68 -20.53 2.17
N THR A 31 -29.49 -21.37 3.18
CA THR A 31 -28.39 -21.15 4.16
C THR A 31 -27.02 -21.31 3.51
N THR A 32 -26.82 -22.40 2.75
CA THR A 32 -25.59 -22.72 2.04
C THR A 32 -25.34 -21.77 0.87
N VAL A 33 -26.40 -21.23 0.24
CA VAL A 33 -26.29 -20.21 -0.83
C VAL A 33 -25.50 -18.99 -0.40
N ARG A 34 -25.76 -18.45 0.79
CA ARG A 34 -25.04 -17.27 1.30
C ARG A 34 -23.54 -17.55 1.49
N MET A 35 -23.24 -18.72 2.06
CA MET A 35 -21.86 -19.14 2.26
C MET A 35 -21.15 -19.36 0.92
N THR A 36 -21.81 -20.03 -0.02
CA THR A 36 -21.28 -20.30 -1.36
C THR A 36 -21.03 -19.00 -2.13
N ARG A 37 -21.98 -18.04 -2.11
CA ARG A 37 -21.82 -16.75 -2.77
C ARG A 37 -20.60 -16.00 -2.29
N ALA A 38 -20.35 -15.97 -0.97
CA ALA A 38 -19.18 -15.33 -0.40
C ALA A 38 -17.85 -16.00 -0.83
N LEU A 39 -17.87 -17.33 -1.03
CA LEU A 39 -16.68 -18.09 -1.44
C LEU A 39 -16.35 -17.94 -2.94
N VAL A 40 -17.35 -17.68 -3.78
CA VAL A 40 -17.17 -17.54 -5.24
C VAL A 40 -17.23 -16.08 -5.70
N GLU A 41 -17.27 -15.14 -4.79
CA GLU A 41 -17.27 -13.73 -5.16
C GLU A 41 -16.00 -13.36 -5.95
N GLY A 42 -16.19 -12.72 -7.09
CA GLY A 42 -15.11 -12.31 -7.98
C GLY A 42 -14.53 -13.41 -8.87
N THR A 43 -15.03 -14.66 -8.78
CA THR A 43 -14.53 -15.78 -9.61
C THR A 43 -15.27 -15.97 -10.94
N GLY A 44 -16.34 -15.22 -11.18
CA GLY A 44 -17.22 -15.40 -12.35
C GLY A 44 -18.26 -16.51 -12.18
N VAL A 45 -18.19 -17.28 -11.07
CA VAL A 45 -19.14 -18.38 -10.81
C VAL A 45 -20.45 -17.84 -10.25
N GLY A 46 -21.57 -18.14 -10.89
CA GLY A 46 -22.91 -17.81 -10.39
C GLY A 46 -23.44 -18.84 -9.40
N VAL A 47 -24.40 -18.42 -8.56
CA VAL A 47 -25.04 -19.34 -7.57
C VAL A 47 -26.57 -19.24 -7.69
N VAL A 48 -27.18 -20.40 -7.94
CA VAL A 48 -28.65 -20.57 -8.05
C VAL A 48 -29.20 -21.25 -6.82
N ALA A 49 -30.16 -20.64 -6.15
CA ALA A 49 -30.79 -21.19 -4.93
C ALA A 49 -32.02 -22.05 -5.28
N ALA A 50 -31.84 -23.20 -5.97
CA ALA A 50 -32.93 -24.07 -6.37
C ALA A 50 -33.71 -24.68 -5.17
N GLY A 51 -33.14 -24.63 -3.97
CA GLY A 51 -33.83 -24.97 -2.73
C GLY A 51 -34.96 -24.02 -2.34
N THR A 52 -35.05 -22.85 -2.96
CA THR A 52 -36.13 -21.86 -2.74
C THR A 52 -37.21 -21.98 -3.82
N ALA A 53 -38.48 -21.74 -3.48
CA ALA A 53 -39.57 -21.75 -4.46
C ALA A 53 -39.37 -20.72 -5.57
N SER A 54 -38.97 -19.49 -5.19
CA SER A 54 -38.75 -18.37 -6.12
C SER A 54 -37.72 -18.70 -7.22
N ASP A 55 -36.59 -19.30 -6.86
CA ASP A 55 -35.54 -19.57 -7.86
C ASP A 55 -35.84 -20.83 -8.66
N ARG A 56 -36.59 -21.81 -8.10
CA ARG A 56 -37.14 -22.96 -8.87
C ARG A 56 -38.12 -22.51 -9.92
N ASP A 57 -39.03 -21.60 -9.57
CA ASP A 57 -40.04 -21.08 -10.50
C ASP A 57 -39.38 -20.31 -11.66
N LYS A 58 -38.37 -19.53 -11.34
CA LYS A 58 -37.53 -18.86 -12.35
C LYS A 58 -36.81 -19.85 -13.26
N ALA A 59 -36.14 -20.86 -12.65
CA ALA A 59 -35.40 -21.87 -13.40
C ALA A 59 -36.31 -22.74 -14.30
N ALA A 60 -37.59 -22.86 -13.94
CA ALA A 60 -38.59 -23.54 -14.75
C ALA A 60 -39.14 -22.66 -15.91
N THR A 61 -38.82 -21.38 -15.94
CA THR A 61 -39.31 -20.44 -16.97
C THR A 61 -38.48 -20.61 -18.27
N PRO A 62 -39.11 -20.94 -19.42
CA PRO A 62 -38.37 -21.07 -20.68
C PRO A 62 -37.62 -19.76 -21.04
N GLY A 63 -36.33 -19.88 -21.36
CA GLY A 63 -35.48 -18.77 -21.72
C GLY A 63 -34.88 -18.00 -20.57
N TRP A 64 -35.20 -18.36 -19.31
CA TRP A 64 -34.50 -17.79 -18.17
C TRP A 64 -33.05 -18.30 -18.12
N ALA A 65 -32.13 -17.39 -17.93
CA ALA A 65 -30.73 -17.69 -17.58
C ALA A 65 -30.38 -16.97 -16.30
N PRO A 66 -29.68 -17.64 -15.37
CA PRO A 66 -29.22 -16.96 -14.17
C PRO A 66 -28.18 -15.89 -14.52
N GLU A 67 -28.10 -14.84 -13.71
CA GLU A 67 -27.04 -13.84 -13.87
C GLU A 67 -25.67 -14.44 -13.59
N PRO A 68 -24.65 -14.21 -14.43
CA PRO A 68 -23.30 -14.65 -14.18
C PRO A 68 -22.75 -14.06 -12.87
N GLY A 69 -21.86 -14.77 -12.22
CA GLY A 69 -21.12 -14.22 -11.09
C GLY A 69 -20.21 -13.09 -11.52
N THR A 70 -19.88 -12.21 -10.58
CA THR A 70 -18.87 -11.16 -10.82
C THR A 70 -17.51 -11.81 -11.07
N ASP A 71 -16.83 -11.39 -12.13
CA ASP A 71 -15.49 -11.86 -12.49
C ASP A 71 -14.47 -10.73 -12.30
N TRP A 72 -13.53 -10.95 -11.38
CA TRP A 72 -12.42 -10.01 -11.12
C TRP A 72 -11.10 -10.51 -11.69
N SER A 73 -11.09 -11.54 -12.51
CA SER A 73 -9.87 -12.13 -13.07
C SER A 73 -9.02 -11.09 -13.82
N HIS A 74 -9.68 -10.13 -14.49
CA HIS A 74 -9.02 -9.03 -15.18
C HIS A 74 -8.37 -8.01 -14.23
N LEU A 75 -8.74 -8.01 -12.94
CA LEU A 75 -8.15 -7.16 -11.88
C LEU A 75 -7.09 -7.93 -11.08
N ARG A 76 -6.88 -9.23 -11.39
CA ARG A 76 -5.92 -10.05 -10.66
C ARG A 76 -4.51 -9.45 -10.76
N PRO A 77 -3.82 -9.19 -9.63
CA PRO A 77 -2.47 -8.68 -9.64
C PRO A 77 -1.51 -9.63 -10.37
N GLY A 78 -0.68 -9.11 -11.24
CA GLY A 78 0.44 -9.83 -11.82
C GLY A 78 1.59 -9.98 -10.82
N LEU A 79 2.57 -10.81 -11.19
CA LEU A 79 3.83 -10.94 -10.46
C LEU A 79 4.99 -10.45 -11.32
N VAL A 80 5.99 -9.87 -10.69
CA VAL A 80 7.25 -9.44 -11.32
C VAL A 80 8.43 -9.96 -10.52
N THR A 81 9.48 -10.40 -11.21
CA THR A 81 10.75 -10.75 -10.59
C THR A 81 11.64 -9.52 -10.56
N LEU A 82 12.04 -9.12 -9.38
CA LEU A 82 12.94 -7.99 -9.14
C LEU A 82 14.41 -8.35 -9.52
N PRO A 83 15.30 -7.36 -9.67
CA PRO A 83 16.70 -7.61 -9.99
C PRO A 83 17.46 -8.50 -9.00
N ASP A 84 17.03 -8.55 -7.74
CA ASP A 84 17.57 -9.40 -6.69
C ASP A 84 17.04 -10.86 -6.76
N GLY A 85 16.21 -11.17 -7.75
CA GLY A 85 15.62 -12.50 -7.96
C GLY A 85 14.33 -12.75 -7.17
N LYS A 86 13.86 -11.83 -6.33
CA LYS A 86 12.61 -11.97 -5.60
C LYS A 86 11.41 -11.74 -6.50
N THR A 87 10.38 -12.57 -6.34
CA THR A 87 9.09 -12.38 -7.01
C THR A 87 8.13 -11.65 -6.08
N VAL A 88 7.59 -10.54 -6.54
CA VAL A 88 6.65 -9.68 -5.79
C VAL A 88 5.43 -9.35 -6.64
N VAL A 89 4.41 -8.78 -6.01
CA VAL A 89 3.24 -8.26 -6.74
C VAL A 89 3.68 -7.13 -7.66
N ASP A 90 3.25 -7.22 -8.91
CA ASP A 90 3.57 -6.24 -9.96
C ASP A 90 2.72 -4.98 -9.78
N THR A 91 3.36 -3.90 -9.36
CA THR A 91 2.74 -2.59 -9.15
C THR A 91 3.64 -1.48 -9.70
N ALA A 92 3.08 -0.28 -9.90
CA ALA A 92 3.89 0.89 -10.24
C ALA A 92 4.98 1.15 -9.18
N PHE A 93 4.68 0.87 -7.91
CA PHE A 93 5.64 1.02 -6.81
C PHE A 93 6.79 0.01 -6.91
N SER A 94 6.50 -1.28 -7.14
CA SER A 94 7.54 -2.30 -7.25
C SER A 94 8.45 -2.07 -8.47
N ARG A 95 7.88 -1.63 -9.60
CA ARG A 95 8.67 -1.25 -10.79
C ARG A 95 9.52 -0.01 -10.58
N LEU A 96 9.00 0.99 -9.85
CA LEU A 96 9.72 2.23 -9.56
C LEU A 96 10.88 2.02 -8.60
N THR A 97 10.64 1.27 -7.51
CA THR A 97 11.58 1.20 -6.38
C THR A 97 12.45 -0.06 -6.38
N GLY A 98 12.10 -1.06 -7.17
CA GLY A 98 12.74 -2.38 -7.09
C GLY A 98 12.46 -3.10 -5.76
N ARG A 99 11.35 -2.77 -5.07
CA ARG A 99 10.96 -3.31 -3.77
C ARG A 99 9.58 -3.96 -3.81
N SER A 100 9.33 -4.83 -2.83
CA SER A 100 7.97 -5.31 -2.57
C SER A 100 7.03 -4.13 -2.28
N PRO A 101 5.75 -4.17 -2.73
CA PRO A 101 4.77 -3.13 -2.42
C PRO A 101 4.22 -3.21 -0.97
N VAL A 102 4.93 -3.92 -0.10
CA VAL A 102 4.71 -3.92 1.35
C VAL A 102 5.75 -3.03 1.99
N LEU A 103 5.35 -2.20 2.93
CA LEU A 103 6.25 -1.24 3.55
C LEU A 103 6.14 -1.26 5.08
N LEU A 104 7.25 -0.90 5.74
CA LEU A 104 7.30 -0.54 7.15
C LEU A 104 7.25 0.98 7.24
N ALA A 105 6.10 1.52 7.62
CA ALA A 105 5.90 2.96 7.75
C ALA A 105 6.68 3.54 8.94
N GLY A 106 7.07 4.82 8.84
CA GLY A 106 7.70 5.54 9.93
C GLY A 106 6.74 5.80 11.09
N MET A 107 7.04 5.27 12.26
CA MET A 107 6.25 5.41 13.49
C MET A 107 7.16 5.66 14.69
N THR A 108 6.97 6.77 15.39
CA THR A 108 7.63 7.03 16.67
C THR A 108 6.82 6.38 17.80
N PRO A 109 7.42 5.58 18.69
CA PRO A 109 8.87 5.28 18.81
C PRO A 109 9.36 4.07 18.01
N THR A 110 8.49 3.25 17.42
CA THR A 110 8.77 1.90 16.92
C THR A 110 9.89 1.86 15.89
N THR A 111 9.84 2.72 14.86
CA THR A 111 10.86 2.74 13.78
C THR A 111 11.94 3.82 13.98
N VAL A 112 12.08 4.32 15.19
CA VAL A 112 13.25 5.09 15.62
C VAL A 112 14.45 4.16 15.75
N ASP A 113 14.20 2.92 16.21
CA ASP A 113 15.20 1.88 16.35
C ASP A 113 15.71 1.40 14.98
N PRO A 114 17.03 1.45 14.72
CA PRO A 114 17.60 1.02 13.46
C PRO A 114 17.45 -0.48 13.18
N GLU A 115 17.29 -1.35 14.19
CA GLU A 115 17.20 -2.80 14.02
C GLU A 115 15.98 -3.21 13.20
N ILE A 116 14.79 -2.71 13.57
CA ILE A 116 13.56 -3.05 12.86
C ILE A 116 13.57 -2.48 11.42
N VAL A 117 14.13 -1.27 11.25
CA VAL A 117 14.25 -0.62 9.94
C VAL A 117 15.20 -1.42 9.05
N ALA A 118 16.37 -1.80 9.56
CA ALA A 118 17.34 -2.61 8.83
C ALA A 118 16.78 -4.00 8.50
N ALA A 119 16.07 -4.65 9.43
CA ALA A 119 15.46 -5.95 9.19
C ALA A 119 14.47 -5.91 8.02
N ALA A 120 13.58 -4.92 7.99
CA ALA A 120 12.61 -4.75 6.91
C ALA A 120 13.30 -4.39 5.58
N ALA A 121 14.26 -3.47 5.58
CA ALA A 121 15.02 -3.10 4.40
C ALA A 121 15.80 -4.29 3.82
N ASN A 122 16.45 -5.09 4.66
CA ASN A 122 17.18 -6.30 4.27
C ASN A 122 16.25 -7.39 3.71
N ALA A 123 14.98 -7.38 4.08
CA ALA A 123 13.97 -8.26 3.52
C ALA A 123 13.45 -7.79 2.15
N GLY A 124 13.86 -6.60 1.68
CA GLY A 124 13.48 -6.03 0.38
C GLY A 124 12.22 -5.17 0.44
N PHE A 125 11.86 -4.70 1.62
CA PHE A 125 10.73 -3.79 1.80
C PHE A 125 11.17 -2.32 1.81
N TRP A 126 10.22 -1.43 1.56
CA TRP A 126 10.36 -0.03 1.90
C TRP A 126 10.31 0.10 3.43
N ALA A 127 11.32 0.71 4.04
CA ALA A 127 11.45 0.77 5.50
C ALA A 127 11.85 2.17 5.94
N GLU A 128 11.01 2.81 6.74
CA GLU A 128 11.15 4.20 7.14
C GLU A 128 11.74 4.34 8.55
N MET A 129 12.87 5.03 8.66
CA MET A 129 13.37 5.53 9.94
C MET A 129 12.54 6.74 10.37
N ALA A 130 11.93 6.70 11.55
CA ALA A 130 11.09 7.77 12.06
C ALA A 130 11.90 8.97 12.55
N GLY A 131 11.71 10.11 11.91
CA GLY A 131 12.36 11.38 12.26
C GLY A 131 11.90 11.99 13.58
N GLY A 132 10.70 11.63 14.06
CA GLY A 132 10.19 12.12 15.35
C GLY A 132 11.04 11.72 16.56
N GLY A 133 11.84 10.66 16.46
CA GLY A 133 12.80 10.26 17.48
C GLY A 133 14.21 10.81 17.26
N GLN A 134 14.50 11.41 16.12
CA GLN A 134 15.82 11.96 15.76
C GLN A 134 15.91 13.44 16.21
N VAL A 135 15.88 13.66 17.53
CA VAL A 135 15.66 14.97 18.15
C VAL A 135 16.92 15.83 18.23
N THR A 136 18.12 15.26 18.03
CA THR A 136 19.38 15.98 17.90
C THR A 136 20.25 15.35 16.81
N GLU A 137 21.30 16.05 16.39
CA GLU A 137 22.26 15.53 15.42
C GLU A 137 23.02 14.32 15.97
N GLU A 138 23.31 14.31 17.25
CA GLU A 138 24.00 13.18 17.93
C GLU A 138 23.14 11.93 17.89
N VAL A 139 21.87 12.00 18.30
CA VAL A 139 20.91 10.89 18.28
C VAL A 139 20.71 10.37 16.87
N TYR A 140 20.58 11.28 15.89
CA TYR A 140 20.49 10.88 14.50
C TYR A 140 21.72 10.13 14.01
N ASN A 141 22.93 10.61 14.34
CA ASN A 141 24.18 9.98 13.91
C ASN A 141 24.39 8.62 14.57
N GLU A 142 24.00 8.44 15.83
CA GLU A 142 24.04 7.17 16.52
C GLU A 142 23.11 6.13 15.86
N ASN A 143 21.85 6.50 15.62
CA ASN A 143 20.89 5.64 14.94
C ASN A 143 21.30 5.34 13.49
N LEU A 144 21.84 6.32 12.77
CA LEU A 144 22.38 6.11 11.42
C LEU A 144 23.56 5.14 11.42
N ALA A 145 24.45 5.22 12.42
CA ALA A 145 25.56 4.27 12.55
C ALA A 145 25.03 2.85 12.82
N GLY A 146 24.04 2.70 13.69
CA GLY A 146 23.35 1.43 13.93
C GLY A 146 22.69 0.87 12.66
N LEU A 147 22.02 1.71 11.89
CA LEU A 147 21.41 1.33 10.61
C LEU A 147 22.47 0.84 9.62
N ARG A 148 23.59 1.58 9.45
CA ARG A 148 24.69 1.19 8.58
C ARG A 148 25.32 -0.14 8.95
N ALA A 149 25.45 -0.42 10.24
CA ALA A 149 26.05 -1.67 10.73
C ALA A 149 25.19 -2.91 10.42
N GLN A 150 23.90 -2.73 10.29
CA GLN A 150 22.93 -3.82 10.15
C GLN A 150 22.41 -3.99 8.72
N LEU A 151 22.48 -2.96 7.88
CA LEU A 151 22.09 -3.06 6.48
C LEU A 151 23.06 -3.92 5.69
N ARG A 152 22.52 -4.83 4.90
CA ARG A 152 23.30 -5.61 3.93
C ARG A 152 23.80 -4.71 2.80
N PRO A 153 24.91 -5.04 2.16
CA PRO A 153 25.41 -4.28 1.00
C PRO A 153 24.32 -4.09 -0.07
N GLY A 154 24.17 -2.84 -0.54
CA GLY A 154 23.18 -2.47 -1.56
C GLY A 154 21.75 -2.22 -1.03
N HIS A 155 21.49 -2.48 0.24
CA HIS A 155 20.17 -2.15 0.83
C HIS A 155 20.19 -0.74 1.41
N THR A 156 19.04 -0.10 1.36
CA THR A 156 18.83 1.28 1.81
C THR A 156 17.51 1.39 2.57
N ALA A 157 17.41 2.39 3.43
CA ALA A 157 16.19 2.77 4.13
C ALA A 157 15.67 4.14 3.64
N GLN A 158 14.51 4.54 4.12
CA GLN A 158 13.92 5.84 3.89
C GLN A 158 13.87 6.62 5.20
N PHE A 159 13.78 7.93 5.11
CA PHE A 159 13.67 8.81 6.28
C PHE A 159 12.31 9.49 6.30
N ASN A 160 11.55 9.28 7.37
CA ASN A 160 10.24 9.89 7.57
C ASN A 160 10.36 11.14 8.43
N SER A 161 10.07 12.31 7.88
CA SER A 161 10.16 13.61 8.56
C SER A 161 8.79 14.21 8.81
N MET A 162 8.63 14.81 9.98
CA MET A 162 7.40 15.48 10.40
C MET A 162 7.40 16.94 9.95
N PHE A 163 6.62 17.26 8.92
CA PHE A 163 6.62 18.59 8.30
C PHE A 163 6.15 19.72 9.25
N LEU A 164 5.10 19.46 10.05
CA LEU A 164 4.54 20.47 10.96
C LEU A 164 5.39 20.69 12.21
N ASP A 165 6.30 19.80 12.57
CA ASP A 165 7.25 20.03 13.64
C ASP A 165 8.40 20.90 13.13
N ARG A 166 8.31 22.21 13.38
CA ARG A 166 9.28 23.19 12.88
C ARG A 166 10.70 22.97 13.39
N TYR A 167 10.86 22.47 14.60
CA TYR A 167 12.17 22.17 15.16
C TYR A 167 12.82 21.00 14.42
N LEU A 168 12.12 19.86 14.35
CA LEU A 168 12.63 18.66 13.68
C LEU A 168 12.82 18.92 12.18
N TRP A 169 11.89 19.64 11.55
CA TRP A 169 12.02 19.98 10.14
C TRP A 169 13.29 20.80 9.84
N ASN A 170 13.55 21.85 10.67
CA ASN A 170 14.74 22.68 10.52
C ASN A 170 16.04 21.91 10.78
N LEU A 171 16.04 21.00 11.74
CA LEU A 171 17.17 20.11 12.02
C LEU A 171 17.43 19.16 10.84
N GLN A 172 16.40 18.53 10.34
CA GLN A 172 16.51 17.42 9.38
C GLN A 172 16.69 17.88 7.94
N PHE A 173 15.89 18.82 7.46
CA PHE A 173 15.87 19.30 6.07
C PHE A 173 15.97 20.81 5.87
N GLY A 174 15.66 21.61 6.89
CA GLY A 174 15.71 23.07 6.84
C GLY A 174 17.13 23.62 6.99
N GLN A 175 17.42 24.26 8.14
CA GLN A 175 18.68 24.98 8.35
C GLN A 175 19.88 24.04 8.55
N ALA A 176 19.78 23.05 9.44
CA ALA A 176 20.89 22.15 9.77
C ALA A 176 21.08 21.04 8.73
N ARG A 177 20.01 20.60 8.06
CA ARG A 177 20.02 19.65 6.94
C ARG A 177 20.79 18.36 7.23
N ILE A 178 20.67 17.82 8.45
CA ILE A 178 21.48 16.66 8.88
C ILE A 178 21.25 15.44 7.99
N VAL A 179 20.01 15.20 7.51
CA VAL A 179 19.68 14.06 6.64
C VAL A 179 20.26 14.27 5.24
N SER A 180 20.14 15.47 4.66
CA SER A 180 20.74 15.81 3.37
C SER A 180 22.26 15.68 3.39
N ARG A 181 22.92 16.21 4.44
CA ARG A 181 24.37 16.11 4.62
C ARG A 181 24.84 14.66 4.75
N SER A 182 24.10 13.84 5.49
CA SER A 182 24.44 12.44 5.64
C SER A 182 24.28 11.67 4.32
N ARG A 183 23.26 11.99 3.52
CA ARG A 183 23.06 11.42 2.19
C ARG A 183 24.25 11.75 1.27
N ALA A 184 24.67 13.01 1.24
CA ALA A 184 25.84 13.47 0.48
C ALA A 184 27.14 12.75 0.92
N SER A 185 27.22 12.32 2.19
CA SER A 185 28.32 11.55 2.77
C SER A 185 28.11 10.02 2.62
N GLY A 186 27.22 9.57 1.76
CA GLY A 186 27.01 8.16 1.45
C GLY A 186 26.18 7.40 2.49
N ALA A 187 25.30 8.07 3.23
CA ALA A 187 24.33 7.36 4.08
C ALA A 187 23.40 6.48 3.22
N PRO A 188 23.07 5.27 3.70
CA PRO A 188 22.21 4.34 2.97
C PRO A 188 20.71 4.71 3.13
N ILE A 189 20.41 5.97 2.88
CA ILE A 189 19.05 6.53 2.88
C ILE A 189 18.77 7.03 1.46
N ASP A 190 17.77 6.46 0.79
CA ASP A 190 17.47 6.77 -0.62
C ASP A 190 16.10 7.40 -0.86
N GLY A 191 15.31 7.62 0.19
CA GLY A 191 14.03 8.27 0.07
C GLY A 191 13.68 9.13 1.27
N VAL A 192 12.87 10.14 1.03
CA VAL A 192 12.32 11.03 2.06
C VAL A 192 10.81 10.91 2.03
N VAL A 193 10.22 10.70 3.20
CA VAL A 193 8.77 10.66 3.41
C VAL A 193 8.38 11.88 4.23
N VAL A 194 7.56 12.74 3.66
CA VAL A 194 7.01 13.93 4.33
C VAL A 194 5.69 13.56 4.97
N SER A 195 5.65 13.56 6.30
CA SER A 195 4.50 13.19 7.12
C SER A 195 4.05 14.33 8.04
N ALA A 196 2.94 14.11 8.76
CA ALA A 196 2.36 15.10 9.67
C ALA A 196 2.16 16.47 8.98
N GLY A 197 1.45 16.46 7.88
CA GLY A 197 1.11 17.62 7.07
C GLY A 197 1.67 17.55 5.65
N ILE A 198 1.01 18.29 4.75
CA ILE A 198 1.42 18.41 3.35
C ILE A 198 1.79 19.88 3.10
N PRO A 199 3.02 20.17 2.62
CA PRO A 199 3.41 21.52 2.23
C PRO A 199 2.50 22.11 1.16
N GLU A 200 2.43 23.43 1.09
CA GLU A 200 1.79 24.06 -0.07
C GLU A 200 2.60 23.76 -1.35
N LYS A 201 1.94 23.83 -2.50
CA LYS A 201 2.50 23.32 -3.76
C LYS A 201 3.89 23.88 -4.08
N ASP A 202 4.07 25.19 -3.98
CA ASP A 202 5.35 25.83 -4.31
C ASP A 202 6.47 25.44 -3.33
N GLU A 203 6.14 25.32 -2.05
CA GLU A 203 7.06 24.80 -1.01
C GLU A 203 7.43 23.34 -1.25
N ALA A 204 6.45 22.51 -1.63
CA ALA A 204 6.69 21.11 -1.94
C ALA A 204 7.58 20.93 -3.18
N LEU A 205 7.35 21.72 -4.24
CA LEU A 205 8.18 21.67 -5.45
C LEU A 205 9.62 22.14 -5.17
N ALA A 206 9.80 23.20 -4.39
CA ALA A 206 11.13 23.64 -3.96
C ALA A 206 11.85 22.59 -3.12
N LEU A 207 11.14 21.92 -2.21
CA LEU A 207 11.66 20.81 -1.43
C LEU A 207 12.08 19.63 -2.33
N ILE A 208 11.23 19.23 -3.28
CA ILE A 208 11.53 18.12 -4.21
C ILE A 208 12.80 18.43 -5.01
N GLU A 209 12.94 19.64 -5.53
CA GLU A 209 14.13 20.06 -6.26
C GLU A 209 15.39 20.03 -5.38
N GLN A 210 15.27 20.50 -4.13
CA GLN A 210 16.34 20.41 -3.15
C GLN A 210 16.75 18.96 -2.88
N LEU A 211 15.78 18.07 -2.61
CA LEU A 211 16.05 16.65 -2.33
C LEU A 211 16.67 15.95 -3.55
N ARG A 212 16.23 16.29 -4.75
CA ARG A 212 16.83 15.82 -5.98
C ARG A 212 18.30 16.22 -6.09
N ALA A 213 18.60 17.48 -5.82
CA ALA A 213 19.98 17.99 -5.81
C ALA A 213 20.84 17.32 -4.73
N ASP A 214 20.25 16.92 -3.61
CA ASP A 214 20.89 16.16 -2.54
C ASP A 214 21.08 14.65 -2.87
N GLY A 215 20.57 14.20 -4.04
CA GLY A 215 20.71 12.83 -4.53
C GLY A 215 19.72 11.83 -3.99
N PHE A 216 18.53 12.27 -3.55
CA PHE A 216 17.43 11.38 -3.19
C PHE A 216 16.62 11.01 -4.44
N PRO A 217 16.54 9.71 -4.81
CA PRO A 217 15.74 9.28 -5.95
C PRO A 217 14.24 9.22 -5.65
N TYR A 218 13.85 9.15 -4.37
CA TYR A 218 12.45 8.97 -3.98
C TYR A 218 11.99 10.04 -3.01
N VAL A 219 10.79 10.57 -3.28
CA VAL A 219 10.06 11.47 -2.38
C VAL A 219 8.63 10.94 -2.25
N ALA A 220 8.17 10.81 -1.00
CA ALA A 220 6.82 10.40 -0.68
C ALA A 220 6.12 11.45 0.18
N PHE A 221 4.81 11.56 0.06
CA PHE A 221 3.96 12.35 0.94
C PHE A 221 2.90 11.47 1.56
N LYS A 222 2.57 11.74 2.84
CA LYS A 222 1.56 11.00 3.60
C LYS A 222 0.27 11.81 3.80
N PRO A 223 -0.62 11.87 2.79
CA PRO A 223 -1.92 12.50 2.95
C PRO A 223 -2.85 11.61 3.77
N GLY A 224 -3.59 12.21 4.70
CA GLY A 224 -4.60 11.57 5.53
C GLY A 224 -6.03 12.02 5.25
N THR A 225 -6.23 12.92 4.26
CA THR A 225 -7.57 13.39 3.85
C THR A 225 -7.67 13.49 2.34
N VAL A 226 -8.91 13.45 1.82
CA VAL A 226 -9.17 13.61 0.37
C VAL A 226 -8.60 14.93 -0.15
N ASP A 227 -8.67 16.01 0.62
CA ASP A 227 -8.12 17.30 0.21
C ASP A 227 -6.59 17.29 0.15
N GLN A 228 -5.93 16.63 1.11
CA GLN A 228 -4.49 16.43 1.06
C GLN A 228 -4.07 15.54 -0.11
N ILE A 229 -4.84 14.51 -0.45
CA ILE A 229 -4.60 13.68 -1.63
C ILE A 229 -4.63 14.54 -2.90
N ARG A 230 -5.63 15.41 -3.06
CA ARG A 230 -5.70 16.35 -4.20
C ARG A 230 -4.48 17.25 -4.29
N LYS A 231 -4.01 17.79 -3.15
CA LYS A 231 -2.77 18.59 -3.08
C LYS A 231 -1.55 17.79 -3.54
N VAL A 232 -1.36 16.59 -3.01
CA VAL A 232 -0.21 15.73 -3.39
C VAL A 232 -0.25 15.37 -4.88
N ILE A 233 -1.40 15.07 -5.42
CA ILE A 233 -1.55 14.79 -6.86
C ILE A 233 -1.23 16.04 -7.71
N ALA A 234 -1.62 17.23 -7.27
CA ALA A 234 -1.26 18.48 -7.96
C ALA A 234 0.25 18.74 -7.91
N ILE A 235 0.91 18.45 -6.78
CA ILE A 235 2.38 18.49 -6.65
C ILE A 235 3.03 17.50 -7.62
N ALA A 236 2.55 16.24 -7.63
CA ALA A 236 3.12 15.17 -8.44
C ALA A 236 3.09 15.45 -9.95
N ARG A 237 2.08 16.19 -10.41
CA ARG A 237 1.97 16.60 -11.84
C ARG A 237 3.09 17.52 -12.30
N GLU A 238 3.61 18.35 -11.42
CA GLU A 238 4.62 19.37 -11.73
C GLU A 238 6.03 18.94 -11.26
N ALA A 239 6.13 17.82 -10.55
CA ALA A 239 7.39 17.33 -9.97
C ALA A 239 8.29 16.59 -10.98
N ASP A 240 7.88 16.42 -12.24
CA ASP A 240 8.67 15.70 -13.26
C ASP A 240 10.10 16.29 -13.38
N PRO A 241 11.15 15.45 -13.47
CA PRO A 241 11.12 14.00 -13.73
C PRO A 241 10.98 13.11 -12.48
N ILE A 242 10.98 13.66 -11.27
CA ILE A 242 10.84 12.86 -10.04
C ILE A 242 9.42 12.31 -9.93
N LYS A 243 9.33 11.02 -9.61
CA LYS A 243 8.05 10.38 -9.32
C LYS A 243 7.74 10.51 -7.84
N VAL A 244 6.61 11.13 -7.54
CA VAL A 244 6.10 11.28 -6.18
C VAL A 244 5.33 10.02 -5.78
N ILE A 245 5.66 9.49 -4.60
CA ILE A 245 4.94 8.38 -3.99
C ILE A 245 3.85 8.95 -3.08
N VAL A 246 2.62 8.46 -3.25
CA VAL A 246 1.48 8.82 -2.38
C VAL A 246 1.27 7.69 -1.39
N GLN A 247 1.55 7.94 -0.11
CA GLN A 247 1.37 6.99 0.98
C GLN A 247 0.14 7.40 1.79
N VAL A 248 -1.02 6.85 1.44
CA VAL A 248 -2.29 7.20 2.10
C VAL A 248 -2.33 6.70 3.53
N GLU A 249 -2.77 7.53 4.47
CA GLU A 249 -2.83 7.25 5.90
C GLU A 249 -4.23 7.50 6.44
N ASP A 250 -4.87 6.46 6.97
CA ASP A 250 -6.26 6.51 7.46
C ASP A 250 -6.38 6.73 8.98
N GLY A 251 -7.60 6.70 9.49
CA GLY A 251 -7.90 6.86 10.91
C GLY A 251 -7.51 5.68 11.80
N HIS A 252 -7.09 4.54 11.23
CA HIS A 252 -6.66 3.34 11.94
C HIS A 252 -5.15 3.11 11.83
N SER A 253 -4.43 4.00 11.13
CA SER A 253 -2.98 3.91 10.99
C SER A 253 -2.25 4.07 12.32
N GLY A 254 -1.13 3.38 12.48
CA GLY A 254 -0.26 3.56 13.64
C GLY A 254 0.51 4.89 13.59
N GLY A 255 0.76 5.49 14.75
CA GLY A 255 1.43 6.78 14.87
C GLY A 255 0.48 7.97 14.65
N HIS A 256 0.94 9.02 13.96
CA HIS A 256 0.05 10.07 13.47
C HIS A 256 -0.92 9.47 12.45
N HIS A 257 -2.19 9.76 12.60
CA HIS A 257 -3.24 9.22 11.75
C HIS A 257 -4.30 10.29 11.45
N SER A 258 -5.11 10.05 10.44
CA SER A 258 -6.25 10.90 10.09
C SER A 258 -7.51 10.44 10.81
N TRP A 259 -8.65 10.90 10.35
CA TRP A 259 -9.97 10.46 10.81
C TRP A 259 -10.83 9.87 9.68
N GLU A 260 -10.32 9.87 8.45
CA GLU A 260 -11.04 9.36 7.30
C GLU A 260 -10.84 7.84 7.15
N ASP A 261 -11.82 7.15 6.58
CA ASP A 261 -11.74 5.72 6.31
C ASP A 261 -10.82 5.42 5.12
N LEU A 262 -10.06 4.32 5.21
CA LEU A 262 -9.12 3.93 4.16
C LEU A 262 -9.80 3.69 2.81
N SER A 263 -10.98 3.06 2.82
CA SER A 263 -11.72 2.76 1.59
C SER A 263 -12.14 4.03 0.88
N ASP A 264 -12.61 5.04 1.62
CA ASP A 264 -13.00 6.34 1.06
C ASP A 264 -11.77 7.08 0.50
N LEU A 265 -10.66 7.08 1.23
CA LEU A 265 -9.41 7.68 0.78
C LEU A 265 -8.86 7.01 -0.48
N LEU A 266 -8.87 5.68 -0.54
CA LEU A 266 -8.39 4.93 -1.71
C LEU A 266 -9.28 5.12 -2.93
N LEU A 267 -10.61 5.11 -2.77
CA LEU A 267 -11.55 5.38 -3.85
C LEU A 267 -11.40 6.81 -4.38
N ALA A 268 -11.24 7.81 -3.50
CA ALA A 268 -10.98 9.18 -3.88
C ALA A 268 -9.64 9.32 -4.63
N THR A 269 -8.58 8.65 -4.15
CA THR A 269 -7.26 8.61 -4.82
C THR A 269 -7.37 8.02 -6.22
N TYR A 270 -8.02 6.87 -6.35
CA TYR A 270 -8.24 6.21 -7.63
C TYR A 270 -9.03 7.07 -8.61
N ALA A 271 -10.12 7.70 -8.15
CA ALA A 271 -10.92 8.61 -8.97
C ALA A 271 -10.10 9.81 -9.48
N GLN A 272 -9.26 10.40 -8.63
CA GLN A 272 -8.36 11.50 -9.00
C GLN A 272 -7.29 11.07 -10.01
N LEU A 273 -6.70 9.90 -9.84
CA LEU A 273 -5.71 9.37 -10.78
C LEU A 273 -6.33 9.04 -12.14
N ARG A 274 -7.51 8.43 -12.17
CA ARG A 274 -8.23 8.14 -13.43
C ARG A 274 -8.64 9.39 -14.20
N ALA A 275 -9.11 10.41 -13.50
CA ALA A 275 -9.48 11.68 -14.14
C ALA A 275 -8.30 12.37 -14.86
N GLN A 276 -7.08 11.91 -14.62
CA GLN A 276 -5.86 12.47 -15.20
C GLN A 276 -5.29 11.64 -16.34
N SER A 277 -5.73 10.39 -16.47
CA SER A 277 -5.29 9.48 -17.53
C SER A 277 -6.08 9.66 -18.85
N ASN A 278 -7.09 10.54 -18.84
CA ASN A 278 -7.89 10.95 -19.99
C ASN A 278 -7.51 12.39 -20.39
#